data_77f23f49ff59f7b1cf2050d3fe730e03
#
_entry.id   77f23f49ff59f7b1cf2050d3fe730e03
#
_cell.length_a   1.000
_cell.length_b   1.000
_cell.length_c   1.000
_cell.angle_alpha   90.00
_cell.angle_beta   90.00
_cell.angle_gamma   90.00
#
_symmetry.space_group_name_H-M   'P 1'
#
loop_
_entity.id
_entity.type
_entity.pdbx_description
1 polymer ?
#
loop_
_entity_poly.entity_id
_entity_poly.type
_entity_poly.pdbx_seq_one_letter_code
_entity_poly.pdbx_strand_id
1 'polypeptide(L)'
;HTGIRRQRQMCIRDSGYAKKRYDVMYNDFVIVGPGNDPSELSEMQDVTLAFEKIALTESKFASRSDNSGTHSKELSIWREARLNPEAGSGKWYFETGSGMGTTLNTAVGMNAYTLVDRASWHSFSNKHDFRIILEGDKRLFNPYSIMLISKLKCPGVKSKEGQLFIEWLISEKGQNEISRFTINGRQVFNTKRG
;
A
#
# COMPACT_ATOMS: atom_id res chain seq x y z
N HIS A 1 -11.11 1.77 3.85
CA HIS A 1 -10.96 0.92 2.69
C HIS A 1 -10.02 -0.27 2.86
N THR A 2 -9.90 -0.65 3.98
CA THR A 2 -9.98 -2.05 4.34
C THR A 2 -11.15 -2.75 3.60
N GLY A 3 -12.08 -1.98 3.01
CA GLY A 3 -13.26 -2.49 2.31
C GLY A 3 -12.95 -3.30 1.05
N ILE A 4 -12.17 -2.81 0.09
CA ILE A 4 -11.99 -3.54 -1.19
C ILE A 4 -11.05 -4.74 -1.02
N ARG A 5 -9.99 -4.65 -0.22
CA ARG A 5 -9.19 -5.83 0.15
C ARG A 5 -10.00 -6.79 1.04
N ARG A 6 -10.77 -6.30 2.00
CA ARG A 6 -11.74 -7.13 2.73
C ARG A 6 -12.78 -7.71 1.79
N GLN A 7 -13.30 -6.93 0.85
CA GLN A 7 -14.29 -7.39 -0.12
C GLN A 7 -13.73 -8.45 -1.08
N ARG A 8 -12.50 -8.30 -1.62
CA ARG A 8 -11.82 -9.37 -2.36
C ARG A 8 -11.55 -10.60 -1.50
N GLN A 9 -11.11 -10.42 -0.28
CA GLN A 9 -10.87 -11.52 0.66
C GLN A 9 -12.18 -12.14 1.16
N MET A 10 -13.23 -11.36 1.34
CA MET A 10 -14.59 -11.85 1.61
C MET A 10 -15.14 -12.59 0.39
N CYS A 11 -14.99 -12.09 -0.82
CA CYS A 11 -15.38 -12.80 -2.04
C CYS A 11 -14.64 -14.14 -2.17
N ILE A 12 -13.36 -14.23 -1.86
CA ILE A 12 -12.61 -15.49 -1.85
C ILE A 12 -13.14 -16.44 -0.78
N ARG A 13 -13.44 -15.95 0.41
CA ARG A 13 -14.05 -16.76 1.50
C ARG A 13 -15.49 -17.14 1.17
N ASP A 14 -16.32 -16.20 0.74
CA ASP A 14 -17.75 -16.39 0.52
C ASP A 14 -18.02 -17.24 -0.75
N SER A 15 -17.09 -17.23 -1.71
CA SER A 15 -17.10 -18.18 -2.83
C SER A 15 -16.54 -19.56 -2.49
N GLY A 16 -16.14 -19.80 -1.24
CA GLY A 16 -15.63 -21.08 -0.75
C GLY A 16 -14.20 -21.41 -1.16
N TYR A 17 -13.46 -20.45 -1.75
CA TYR A 17 -12.05 -20.67 -2.10
C TYR A 17 -11.11 -20.72 -0.90
N ALA A 18 -11.45 -20.07 0.21
CA ALA A 18 -10.69 -20.14 1.45
C ALA A 18 -11.60 -20.09 2.67
N LYS A 19 -11.32 -20.94 3.69
CA LYS A 19 -12.14 -21.06 4.91
C LYS A 19 -11.73 -20.07 6.01
N LYS A 20 -10.44 -19.76 6.11
CA LYS A 20 -9.87 -18.95 7.19
C LYS A 20 -8.82 -18.01 6.68
N ARG A 21 -8.82 -16.80 7.23
CA ARG A 21 -7.81 -15.76 7.05
C ARG A 21 -6.94 -15.66 8.30
N TYR A 22 -5.63 -15.60 8.11
CA TYR A 22 -4.66 -15.38 9.17
C TYR A 22 -3.96 -14.04 8.92
N ASP A 23 -3.96 -13.17 9.89
CA ASP A 23 -3.19 -11.94 9.83
C ASP A 23 -1.73 -12.26 10.14
N VAL A 24 -0.80 -11.76 9.34
CA VAL A 24 0.63 -12.11 9.39
C VAL A 24 1.46 -10.95 9.92
N MET A 25 1.38 -9.82 9.27
CA MET A 25 2.17 -8.63 9.53
C MET A 25 1.44 -7.38 9.02
N TYR A 26 2.00 -6.23 9.28
CA TYR A 26 1.53 -4.97 8.69
C TYR A 26 2.69 -4.02 8.43
N ASN A 27 2.49 -3.10 7.51
CA ASN A 27 3.23 -1.87 7.37
C ASN A 27 2.26 -0.72 7.12
N ASP A 28 2.74 0.40 6.63
CA ASP A 28 1.91 1.51 6.22
C ASP A 28 2.21 1.94 4.78
N PHE A 29 1.29 2.71 4.26
CA PHE A 29 1.54 3.56 3.11
C PHE A 29 2.08 4.91 3.58
N VAL A 30 2.83 5.56 2.71
CA VAL A 30 3.34 6.91 2.92
C VAL A 30 3.07 7.73 1.66
N ILE A 31 2.91 9.05 1.81
CA ILE A 31 2.97 9.97 0.67
C ILE A 31 4.42 10.42 0.55
N VAL A 32 4.99 10.23 -0.63
CA VAL A 32 6.31 10.75 -0.98
C VAL A 32 6.17 11.84 -2.03
N GLY A 33 7.08 12.77 -2.03
CA GLY A 33 7.07 13.90 -2.95
C GLY A 33 8.37 14.67 -2.94
N PRO A 34 8.48 15.72 -3.78
CA PRO A 34 9.66 16.55 -3.92
C PRO A 34 9.97 17.31 -2.62
N GLY A 35 11.23 17.58 -2.37
CA GLY A 35 11.69 18.24 -1.13
C GLY A 35 11.15 19.65 -0.93
N ASN A 36 10.79 20.36 -2.02
CA ASN A 36 10.17 21.70 -1.95
C ASN A 36 8.70 21.71 -1.57
N ASP A 37 8.04 20.54 -1.52
CA ASP A 37 6.68 20.32 -1.01
C ASP A 37 5.66 21.39 -1.48
N PRO A 38 5.36 21.50 -2.77
CA PRO A 38 4.58 22.62 -3.35
C PRO A 38 3.16 22.75 -2.79
N SER A 39 2.61 21.67 -2.21
CA SER A 39 1.31 21.70 -1.51
C SER A 39 1.43 21.86 0.01
N GLU A 40 2.64 22.04 0.56
CA GLU A 40 2.90 22.19 1.99
C GLU A 40 2.22 21.10 2.84
N LEU A 41 2.41 19.84 2.46
CA LEU A 41 1.78 18.70 3.11
C LEU A 41 2.55 18.23 4.34
N SER A 42 3.82 18.60 4.47
CA SER A 42 4.75 18.06 5.49
C SER A 42 4.34 18.35 6.94
N GLU A 43 3.52 19.37 7.16
CA GLU A 43 2.95 19.69 8.48
C GLU A 43 1.60 19.03 8.75
N MET A 44 1.06 18.30 7.76
CA MET A 44 -0.26 17.69 7.86
C MET A 44 -0.16 16.27 8.46
N GLN A 45 -1.18 15.90 9.22
CA GLN A 45 -1.32 14.55 9.78
C GLN A 45 -2.53 13.81 9.22
N ASP A 46 -3.42 14.51 8.52
CA ASP A 46 -4.62 13.96 7.91
C ASP A 46 -4.39 13.75 6.42
N VAL A 47 -4.37 12.48 5.99
CA VAL A 47 -4.12 12.11 4.60
C VAL A 47 -5.26 12.57 3.66
N THR A 48 -6.50 12.67 4.16
CA THR A 48 -7.63 13.12 3.36
C THR A 48 -7.49 14.61 3.02
N LEU A 49 -7.16 15.42 4.03
CA LEU A 49 -6.89 16.84 3.82
C LEU A 49 -5.66 17.08 2.92
N ALA A 50 -4.64 16.22 3.02
CA ALA A 50 -3.48 16.29 2.13
C ALA A 50 -3.87 16.05 0.66
N PHE A 51 -4.74 15.07 0.41
CA PHE A 51 -5.26 14.79 -0.93
C PHE A 51 -6.15 15.94 -1.44
N GLU A 52 -6.99 16.53 -0.57
CA GLU A 52 -7.75 17.73 -0.91
C GLU A 52 -6.83 18.88 -1.31
N LYS A 53 -5.74 19.09 -0.57
CA LYS A 53 -4.78 20.16 -0.84
C LYS A 53 -4.03 19.95 -2.15
N ILE A 54 -3.62 18.70 -2.47
CA ILE A 54 -3.03 18.35 -3.77
C ILE A 54 -3.97 18.72 -4.92
N ALA A 55 -5.25 18.36 -4.83
CA ALA A 55 -6.24 18.67 -5.85
C ALA A 55 -6.51 20.17 -5.97
N LEU A 56 -6.60 20.88 -4.83
CA LEU A 56 -6.85 22.32 -4.79
C LEU A 56 -5.71 23.14 -5.41
N THR A 57 -4.46 22.71 -5.14
CA THR A 57 -3.27 23.37 -5.69
C THR A 57 -2.91 22.87 -7.10
N GLU A 58 -3.65 21.89 -7.62
CA GLU A 58 -3.34 21.19 -8.87
C GLU A 58 -1.89 20.68 -8.92
N SER A 59 -1.31 20.36 -7.76
CA SER A 59 0.03 19.80 -7.66
C SER A 59 0.06 18.40 -8.26
N LYS A 60 1.10 18.09 -9.03
CA LYS A 60 1.20 16.82 -9.74
C LYS A 60 1.14 15.63 -8.80
N PHE A 61 0.32 14.65 -9.13
CA PHE A 61 0.20 13.38 -8.45
C PHE A 61 0.32 12.21 -9.43
N ALA A 62 1.23 11.29 -9.17
CA ALA A 62 1.42 10.09 -9.98
C ALA A 62 0.70 8.90 -9.34
N SER A 63 -0.32 8.41 -10.02
CA SER A 63 -1.09 7.22 -9.65
C SER A 63 -0.54 5.98 -10.33
N ARG A 64 -0.57 4.84 -9.65
CA ARG A 64 -0.28 3.55 -10.28
C ARG A 64 -1.29 3.16 -11.35
N SER A 65 -2.56 3.44 -11.13
CA SER A 65 -3.68 3.12 -12.04
C SER A 65 -3.66 1.69 -12.62
N ASP A 66 -3.20 0.69 -11.82
CA ASP A 66 -2.97 -0.70 -12.23
C ASP A 66 -3.85 -1.71 -11.49
N ASN A 67 -4.90 -1.25 -10.82
CA ASN A 67 -5.80 -2.06 -9.97
C ASN A 67 -5.09 -2.80 -8.82
N SER A 68 -3.87 -2.42 -8.44
CA SER A 68 -3.15 -2.98 -7.30
C SER A 68 -3.75 -2.57 -5.95
N GLY A 69 -3.23 -3.16 -4.87
CA GLY A 69 -3.60 -2.77 -3.52
C GLY A 69 -3.24 -1.32 -3.19
N THR A 70 -2.14 -0.78 -3.74
CA THR A 70 -1.75 0.61 -3.60
C THR A 70 -2.72 1.53 -4.33
N HIS A 71 -3.05 1.23 -5.59
CA HIS A 71 -4.06 1.97 -6.35
C HIS A 71 -5.44 1.94 -5.67
N SER A 72 -5.86 0.77 -5.19
CA SER A 72 -7.13 0.66 -4.44
C SER A 72 -7.13 1.49 -3.14
N LYS A 73 -5.99 1.58 -2.45
CA LYS A 73 -5.82 2.41 -1.27
C LYS A 73 -5.90 3.89 -1.63
N GLU A 74 -5.19 4.30 -2.66
CA GLU A 74 -5.21 5.66 -3.21
C GLU A 74 -6.64 6.12 -3.52
N LEU A 75 -7.35 5.36 -4.37
CA LEU A 75 -8.75 5.67 -4.73
C LEU A 75 -9.67 5.72 -3.51
N SER A 76 -9.34 4.99 -2.44
CA SER A 76 -10.12 5.08 -1.22
C SER A 76 -9.96 6.40 -0.50
N ILE A 77 -8.73 6.94 -0.50
CA ILE A 77 -8.44 8.23 0.13
C ILE A 77 -9.09 9.36 -0.67
N TRP A 78 -8.97 9.35 -2.01
CA TRP A 78 -9.68 10.29 -2.88
C TRP A 78 -11.19 10.31 -2.62
N ARG A 79 -11.80 9.12 -2.46
CA ARG A 79 -13.22 9.00 -2.18
C ARG A 79 -13.59 9.52 -0.80
N GLU A 80 -12.76 9.29 0.22
CA GLU A 80 -12.96 9.85 1.55
C GLU A 80 -12.85 11.38 1.54
N ALA A 81 -11.97 11.94 0.71
CA ALA A 81 -11.87 13.36 0.40
C ALA A 81 -13.05 13.89 -0.45
N ARG A 82 -13.97 13.01 -0.88
CA ARG A 82 -15.09 13.35 -1.78
C ARG A 82 -14.65 13.96 -3.12
N LEU A 83 -13.48 13.56 -3.59
CA LEU A 83 -12.89 14.03 -4.84
C LEU A 83 -12.83 12.90 -5.87
N ASN A 84 -13.02 13.26 -7.14
CA ASN A 84 -12.71 12.39 -8.26
C ASN A 84 -11.42 12.87 -8.94
N PRO A 85 -10.28 12.19 -8.74
CA PRO A 85 -9.00 12.61 -9.31
C PRO A 85 -8.99 12.52 -10.85
N GLU A 86 -9.82 11.67 -11.45
CA GLU A 86 -9.91 11.53 -12.91
C GLU A 86 -10.31 12.85 -13.60
N ALA A 87 -10.98 13.77 -12.89
CA ALA A 87 -11.27 15.11 -13.39
C ALA A 87 -9.99 15.94 -13.65
N GLY A 88 -8.88 15.59 -12.99
CA GLY A 88 -7.56 16.17 -13.17
C GLY A 88 -6.62 15.37 -14.08
N SER A 89 -7.12 14.28 -14.73
CA SER A 89 -6.31 13.42 -15.57
C SER A 89 -5.61 14.21 -16.68
N GLY A 90 -4.31 13.97 -16.86
CA GLY A 90 -3.45 14.66 -17.82
C GLY A 90 -3.09 16.11 -17.44
N LYS A 91 -3.64 16.68 -16.36
CA LYS A 91 -3.31 18.02 -15.86
C LYS A 91 -2.42 17.94 -14.62
N TRP A 92 -2.98 17.47 -13.53
CA TRP A 92 -2.27 17.27 -12.26
C TRP A 92 -2.31 15.81 -11.78
N TYR A 93 -3.24 14.99 -12.27
CA TYR A 93 -3.34 13.57 -11.94
C TYR A 93 -2.84 12.73 -13.11
N PHE A 94 -1.74 11.99 -12.90
CA PHE A 94 -1.04 11.22 -13.93
C PHE A 94 -1.13 9.73 -13.64
N GLU A 95 -1.84 9.03 -14.49
CA GLU A 95 -2.09 7.58 -14.41
C GLU A 95 -0.97 6.85 -15.14
N THR A 96 -0.08 6.18 -14.40
CA THR A 96 1.09 5.51 -14.99
C THR A 96 0.76 4.14 -15.60
N GLY A 97 -0.32 3.50 -15.16
CA GLY A 97 -0.69 2.14 -15.57
C GLY A 97 0.38 1.09 -15.21
N SER A 98 1.24 1.37 -14.24
CA SER A 98 2.50 0.65 -14.05
C SER A 98 2.75 0.19 -12.61
N GLY A 99 3.72 -0.71 -12.43
CA GLY A 99 4.18 -1.14 -11.10
C GLY A 99 4.86 -0.01 -10.30
N MET A 100 5.02 -0.22 -8.98
CA MET A 100 5.45 0.82 -8.04
C MET A 100 6.80 1.46 -8.40
N GLY A 101 7.78 0.66 -8.86
CA GLY A 101 9.10 1.18 -9.24
C GLY A 101 9.03 2.17 -10.41
N THR A 102 8.26 1.86 -11.45
CA THR A 102 8.03 2.76 -12.59
C THR A 102 7.28 4.00 -12.16
N THR A 103 6.22 3.85 -11.34
CA THR A 103 5.46 4.99 -10.82
C THR A 103 6.33 5.93 -9.99
N LEU A 104 7.22 5.40 -9.15
CA LEU A 104 8.17 6.21 -8.37
C LEU A 104 9.15 6.97 -9.28
N ASN A 105 9.71 6.31 -10.32
CA ASN A 105 10.57 7.00 -11.28
C ASN A 105 9.81 8.11 -12.04
N THR A 106 8.57 7.87 -12.43
CA THR A 106 7.71 8.88 -13.06
C THR A 106 7.45 10.04 -12.09
N ALA A 107 7.09 9.75 -10.83
CA ALA A 107 6.86 10.77 -9.81
C ALA A 107 8.09 11.65 -9.63
N VAL A 108 9.27 11.05 -9.47
CA VAL A 108 10.55 11.78 -9.35
C VAL A 108 10.81 12.64 -10.59
N GLY A 109 10.69 12.09 -11.80
CA GLY A 109 10.92 12.81 -13.05
C GLY A 109 9.95 13.98 -13.29
N MET A 110 8.76 13.94 -12.69
CA MET A 110 7.72 14.97 -12.85
C MET A 110 7.62 15.92 -11.66
N ASN A 111 8.39 15.72 -10.59
CA ASN A 111 8.19 16.39 -9.29
C ASN A 111 6.75 16.21 -8.79
N ALA A 112 6.23 14.98 -8.81
CA ALA A 112 4.86 14.65 -8.44
C ALA A 112 4.80 13.92 -7.10
N TYR A 113 3.77 14.18 -6.30
CA TYR A 113 3.46 13.33 -5.16
C TYR A 113 3.03 11.93 -5.62
N THR A 114 3.22 10.92 -4.79
CA THR A 114 2.66 9.57 -5.01
C THR A 114 2.45 8.83 -3.70
N LEU A 115 1.50 7.91 -3.70
CA LEU A 115 1.26 6.99 -2.60
C LEU A 115 2.09 5.71 -2.82
N VAL A 116 2.86 5.31 -1.80
CA VAL A 116 3.71 4.12 -1.87
C VAL A 116 3.70 3.39 -0.52
N ASP A 117 3.84 2.06 -0.51
CA ASP A 117 4.10 1.34 0.73
C ASP A 117 5.53 1.59 1.23
N ARG A 118 5.71 1.62 2.55
CA ARG A 118 6.99 1.95 3.19
C ARG A 118 8.15 1.04 2.74
N ALA A 119 7.90 -0.25 2.54
CA ALA A 119 8.95 -1.18 2.13
C ALA A 119 9.44 -0.88 0.71
N SER A 120 8.52 -0.63 -0.23
CA SER A 120 8.86 -0.20 -1.60
C SER A 120 9.63 1.12 -1.59
N TRP A 121 9.23 2.08 -0.77
CA TRP A 121 9.96 3.35 -0.63
C TRP A 121 11.39 3.15 -0.11
N HIS A 122 11.59 2.31 0.91
CA HIS A 122 12.93 2.05 1.42
C HIS A 122 13.82 1.31 0.44
N SER A 123 13.25 0.45 -0.42
CA SER A 123 13.96 -0.27 -1.48
C SER A 123 14.28 0.61 -2.70
N PHE A 124 13.54 1.69 -2.90
CA PHE A 124 13.73 2.57 -4.04
C PHE A 124 15.02 3.40 -3.89
N SER A 125 15.86 3.41 -4.92
CA SER A 125 17.18 4.08 -4.87
C SER A 125 17.20 5.45 -5.51
N ASN A 126 16.41 5.68 -6.56
CA ASN A 126 16.44 6.91 -7.37
C ASN A 126 15.60 8.03 -6.73
N LYS A 127 15.88 8.37 -5.48
CA LYS A 127 15.06 9.31 -4.68
C LYS A 127 15.35 10.78 -4.98
N HIS A 128 16.55 11.11 -5.43
CA HIS A 128 17.00 12.50 -5.51
C HIS A 128 16.69 13.28 -4.22
N ASP A 129 15.93 14.38 -4.31
CA ASP A 129 15.46 15.18 -3.18
C ASP A 129 14.11 14.70 -2.58
N PHE A 130 13.54 13.63 -3.15
CA PHE A 130 12.26 13.08 -2.69
C PHE A 130 12.39 12.52 -1.28
N ARG A 131 11.37 12.79 -0.49
CA ARG A 131 11.27 12.32 0.89
C ARG A 131 9.85 11.88 1.22
N ILE A 132 9.69 11.25 2.36
CA ILE A 132 8.36 11.05 2.96
C ILE A 132 7.84 12.42 3.37
N ILE A 133 6.69 12.79 2.84
CA ILE A 133 6.03 14.06 3.12
C ILE A 133 4.95 13.88 4.19
N LEU A 134 4.16 12.78 4.10
CA LEU A 134 3.14 12.47 5.09
C LEU A 134 3.14 10.99 5.42
N GLU A 135 3.06 10.69 6.73
CA GLU A 135 2.99 9.34 7.28
C GLU A 135 2.17 9.33 8.59
N GLY A 136 1.90 8.16 9.14
CA GLY A 136 1.31 7.99 10.48
C GLY A 136 -0.21 8.07 10.56
N ASP A 137 -0.93 8.49 9.51
CA ASP A 137 -2.39 8.44 9.51
C ASP A 137 -2.89 6.99 9.52
N LYS A 138 -3.85 6.69 10.40
CA LYS A 138 -4.45 5.35 10.54
C LYS A 138 -5.05 4.80 9.25
N ARG A 139 -5.47 5.65 8.32
CA ARG A 139 -6.00 5.27 7.00
C ARG A 139 -4.90 4.71 6.10
N LEU A 140 -3.66 5.01 6.37
CA LEU A 140 -2.49 4.50 5.66
C LEU A 140 -2.07 3.09 6.10
N PHE A 141 -2.73 2.53 7.11
CA PHE A 141 -2.46 1.17 7.59
C PHE A 141 -2.62 0.12 6.48
N ASN A 142 -1.62 -0.76 6.35
CA ASN A 142 -1.51 -1.77 5.30
C ASN A 142 -1.29 -3.17 5.88
N PRO A 143 -2.38 -3.90 6.22
CA PRO A 143 -2.27 -5.24 6.78
C PRO A 143 -2.02 -6.30 5.72
N TYR A 144 -1.21 -7.28 6.04
CA TYR A 144 -0.94 -8.48 5.26
C TYR A 144 -1.55 -9.70 5.92
N SER A 145 -2.19 -10.53 5.13
CA SER A 145 -2.80 -11.77 5.59
C SER A 145 -2.63 -12.89 4.59
N ILE A 146 -2.67 -14.12 5.07
CA ILE A 146 -2.56 -15.34 4.28
C ILE A 146 -3.81 -16.19 4.45
N MET A 147 -4.17 -16.90 3.39
CA MET A 147 -5.31 -17.82 3.36
C MET A 147 -4.91 -19.12 2.66
N LEU A 148 -5.37 -20.25 3.19
CA LEU A 148 -5.21 -21.55 2.54
C LEU A 148 -6.32 -21.76 1.52
N ILE A 149 -5.95 -22.02 0.28
CA ILE A 149 -6.92 -22.33 -0.78
C ILE A 149 -7.54 -23.70 -0.55
N SER A 150 -8.85 -23.78 -0.73
CA SER A 150 -9.64 -25.00 -0.52
C SER A 150 -9.39 -26.04 -1.64
N LYS A 151 -9.09 -27.29 -1.27
CA LYS A 151 -9.01 -28.42 -2.19
C LYS A 151 -10.32 -28.68 -2.95
N LEU A 152 -11.45 -28.35 -2.36
CA LEU A 152 -12.75 -28.54 -3.02
C LEU A 152 -12.90 -27.65 -4.26
N LYS A 153 -12.28 -26.47 -4.26
CA LYS A 153 -12.30 -25.54 -5.39
C LYS A 153 -11.07 -25.69 -6.30
N CYS A 154 -9.94 -26.11 -5.74
CA CYS A 154 -8.66 -26.30 -6.46
C CYS A 154 -8.04 -27.65 -6.06
N PRO A 155 -8.39 -28.76 -6.71
CA PRO A 155 -7.94 -30.11 -6.30
C PRO A 155 -6.43 -30.29 -6.27
N GLY A 156 -5.67 -29.57 -7.10
CA GLY A 156 -4.21 -29.62 -7.18
C GLY A 156 -3.44 -28.89 -6.06
N VAL A 157 -4.15 -28.26 -5.11
CA VAL A 157 -3.50 -27.50 -4.04
C VAL A 157 -2.78 -28.39 -3.05
N LYS A 158 -1.52 -28.08 -2.75
CA LYS A 158 -0.70 -28.71 -1.71
C LYS A 158 -1.11 -28.23 -0.32
N SER A 159 -2.30 -28.66 0.14
CA SER A 159 -2.92 -28.11 1.34
C SER A 159 -2.13 -28.42 2.63
N LYS A 160 -1.45 -29.56 2.73
CA LYS A 160 -0.64 -29.91 3.90
C LYS A 160 0.55 -28.98 4.04
N GLU A 161 1.29 -28.78 2.96
CA GLU A 161 2.44 -27.89 2.89
C GLU A 161 2.04 -26.43 3.09
N GLY A 162 0.94 -26.02 2.49
CA GLY A 162 0.37 -24.69 2.69
C GLY A 162 -0.05 -24.43 4.13
N GLN A 163 -0.64 -25.41 4.82
CA GLN A 163 -1.00 -25.30 6.21
C GLN A 163 0.23 -25.21 7.12
N LEU A 164 1.26 -26.05 6.90
CA LEU A 164 2.52 -25.99 7.64
C LEU A 164 3.22 -24.62 7.45
N PHE A 165 3.19 -24.07 6.24
CA PHE A 165 3.73 -22.75 5.98
C PHE A 165 2.98 -21.65 6.73
N ILE A 166 1.64 -21.70 6.75
CA ILE A 166 0.83 -20.76 7.52
C ILE A 166 1.16 -20.85 9.01
N GLU A 167 1.21 -22.07 9.56
CA GLU A 167 1.50 -22.30 10.99
C GLU A 167 2.89 -21.79 11.36
N TRP A 168 3.90 -22.04 10.52
CA TRP A 168 5.22 -21.48 10.72
C TRP A 168 5.20 -19.95 10.67
N LEU A 169 4.52 -19.35 9.68
CA LEU A 169 4.52 -17.91 9.48
C LEU A 169 3.87 -17.15 10.66
N ILE A 170 2.83 -17.75 11.28
CA ILE A 170 2.15 -17.16 12.46
C ILE A 170 2.75 -17.61 13.80
N SER A 171 3.72 -18.54 13.80
CA SER A 171 4.44 -18.97 15.00
C SER A 171 5.35 -17.87 15.53
N GLU A 172 5.80 -18.00 16.76
CA GLU A 172 6.77 -17.08 17.36
C GLU A 172 8.06 -16.98 16.53
N LYS A 173 8.56 -18.11 16.00
CA LYS A 173 9.74 -18.14 15.14
C LYS A 173 9.52 -17.34 13.85
N GLY A 174 8.41 -17.58 13.14
CA GLY A 174 8.09 -16.85 11.91
C GLY A 174 7.87 -15.36 12.16
N GLN A 175 7.19 -14.99 13.26
CA GLN A 175 6.97 -13.60 13.63
C GLN A 175 8.28 -12.89 14.01
N ASN A 176 9.22 -13.58 14.67
CA ASN A 176 10.56 -13.05 14.96
C ASN A 176 11.37 -12.81 13.70
N GLU A 177 11.31 -13.70 12.70
CA GLU A 177 11.96 -13.49 11.41
C GLU A 177 11.39 -12.27 10.67
N ILE A 178 10.07 -12.09 10.69
CA ILE A 178 9.42 -10.90 10.08
C ILE A 178 9.87 -9.63 10.80
N SER A 179 9.87 -9.60 12.13
CA SER A 179 10.25 -8.40 12.89
C SER A 179 11.72 -8.01 12.75
N ARG A 180 12.60 -8.99 12.45
CA ARG A 180 14.04 -8.77 12.20
C ARG A 180 14.35 -8.37 10.76
N PHE A 181 13.38 -8.54 9.86
CA PHE A 181 13.61 -8.22 8.46
C PHE A 181 13.76 -6.71 8.27
N THR A 182 14.87 -6.31 7.65
CA THR A 182 15.18 -4.90 7.40
C THR A 182 15.51 -4.67 5.93
N ILE A 183 15.23 -3.47 5.46
CA ILE A 183 15.69 -2.95 4.17
C ILE A 183 16.56 -1.72 4.45
N ASN A 184 17.82 -1.76 4.00
CA ASN A 184 18.80 -0.70 4.27
C ASN A 184 18.90 -0.35 5.78
N GLY A 185 18.89 -1.38 6.63
CA GLY A 185 18.97 -1.25 8.10
C GLY A 185 17.69 -0.76 8.78
N ARG A 186 16.60 -0.56 8.06
CA ARG A 186 15.31 -0.10 8.59
C ARG A 186 14.30 -1.25 8.63
N GLN A 187 13.63 -1.42 9.74
CA GLN A 187 12.50 -2.34 9.86
C GLN A 187 11.36 -1.86 8.97
N VAL A 188 10.78 -2.75 8.18
CA VAL A 188 9.73 -2.42 7.19
C VAL A 188 8.42 -3.12 7.44
N PHE A 189 8.40 -4.12 8.30
CA PHE A 189 7.19 -4.83 8.70
C PHE A 189 7.10 -4.93 10.21
N ASN A 190 5.90 -4.82 10.72
CA ASN A 190 5.56 -5.00 12.12
C ASN A 190 4.70 -6.26 12.27
N THR A 191 4.80 -6.92 13.42
CA THR A 191 4.01 -8.10 13.76
C THR A 191 2.93 -7.76 14.77
N LYS A 192 1.94 -8.63 14.94
CA LYS A 192 0.86 -8.43 15.93
C LYS A 192 1.33 -8.41 17.40
N ARG A 193 2.57 -8.80 17.66
CA ARG A 193 3.16 -8.91 19.01
C ARG A 193 4.14 -7.77 19.34
N GLY A 194 4.20 -6.78 18.50
CA GLY A 194 5.01 -5.57 18.72
C GLY A 194 4.18 -4.37 19.13
#